data_f107ff1a9621a40272f57f6076b82978
#
_entry.id   f107ff1a9621a40272f57f6076b82978
#
_cell.length_a   1.000
_cell.length_b   1.000
_cell.length_c   1.000
_cell.angle_alpha   90.00
_cell.angle_beta   90.00
_cell.angle_gamma   90.00
#
_symmetry.space_group_name_H-M   'P 1'
#
loop_
_entity.id
_entity.type
_entity.pdbx_description
1 polymer ?
#
loop_
_entity_poly.entity_id
_entity_poly.type
_entity_poly.pdbx_seq_one_letter_code
_entity_poly.pdbx_strand_id
1 'polypeptide(L)'
;ELRVDGGMARNDFFLQLQADLLGIPVARTAITETTALGAAYLAGLATGLFESTEAIAVGWRPKRHFEPAISQDRRDALYAGWKHAVARARLRALELQAGHL
;
A
#
# COMPACT_ATOMS: atom_id res chain seq x y z
N GLU A 1 -6.79 -1.96 -7.85
CA GLU A 1 -5.42 -1.40 -7.80
C GLU A 1 -5.10 -0.85 -6.43
N LEU A 2 -3.85 -0.95 -6.00
CA LEU A 2 -3.37 -0.33 -4.76
C LEU A 2 -2.62 0.95 -5.10
N ARG A 3 -3.04 2.07 -4.57
CA ARG A 3 -2.36 3.36 -4.72
C ARG A 3 -1.45 3.60 -3.52
N VAL A 4 -0.21 3.98 -3.79
CA VAL A 4 0.83 4.11 -2.76
C VAL A 4 1.52 5.47 -2.82
N ASP A 5 1.95 5.93 -1.65
CA ASP A 5 2.73 7.14 -1.49
C ASP A 5 3.74 6.99 -0.33
N GLY A 6 4.44 8.06 -0.02
CA GLY A 6 5.44 8.07 1.04
C GLY A 6 6.83 7.74 0.55
N GLY A 7 7.79 7.72 1.48
CA GLY A 7 9.19 7.53 1.14
C GLY A 7 9.51 6.21 0.44
N MET A 8 8.92 5.11 0.90
CA MET A 8 9.13 3.78 0.31
C MET A 8 8.48 3.63 -1.06
N ALA A 9 7.53 4.49 -1.41
CA ALA A 9 6.90 4.47 -2.73
C ALA A 9 7.86 4.88 -3.85
N ARG A 10 9.03 5.42 -3.53
CA ARG A 10 10.08 5.73 -4.51
C ARG A 10 10.93 4.51 -4.87
N ASN A 11 10.83 3.43 -4.11
CA ASN A 11 11.60 2.21 -4.33
C ASN A 11 10.86 1.30 -5.31
N ASP A 12 11.34 1.25 -6.55
CA ASP A 12 10.73 0.47 -7.63
C ASP A 12 10.69 -1.03 -7.31
N PHE A 13 11.76 -1.57 -6.75
CA PHE A 13 11.83 -2.97 -6.36
C PHE A 13 10.75 -3.31 -5.32
N PHE A 14 10.59 -2.45 -4.32
CA PHE A 14 9.61 -2.64 -3.27
C PHE A 14 8.18 -2.64 -3.83
N LEU A 15 7.87 -1.72 -4.74
CA LEU A 15 6.55 -1.64 -5.35
C LEU A 15 6.26 -2.82 -6.27
N GLN A 16 7.27 -3.28 -7.02
CA GLN A 16 7.12 -4.48 -7.85
C GLN A 16 6.87 -5.71 -6.97
N LEU A 17 7.59 -5.84 -5.85
CA LEU A 17 7.38 -6.92 -4.89
C LEU A 17 5.96 -6.87 -4.31
N GLN A 18 5.45 -5.68 -3.98
CA GLN A 18 4.08 -5.51 -3.50
C GLN A 18 3.05 -5.99 -4.54
N ALA A 19 3.21 -5.60 -5.78
CA ALA A 19 2.32 -6.03 -6.87
C ALA A 19 2.36 -7.55 -7.03
N ASP A 20 3.56 -8.12 -7.01
CA ASP A 20 3.77 -9.56 -7.16
C ASP A 20 3.10 -10.35 -6.03
N LEU A 21 3.25 -9.91 -4.78
CA LEU A 21 2.68 -10.59 -3.62
C LEU A 21 1.17 -10.42 -3.51
N LEU A 22 0.65 -9.24 -3.86
CA LEU A 22 -0.78 -8.96 -3.78
C LEU A 22 -1.57 -9.50 -4.97
N GLY A 23 -0.91 -9.68 -6.11
CA GLY A 23 -1.56 -10.12 -7.34
C GLY A 23 -2.46 -9.07 -7.96
N ILE A 24 -2.26 -7.80 -7.62
CA ILE A 24 -2.99 -6.66 -8.17
C ILE A 24 -2.00 -5.57 -8.58
N PRO A 25 -2.39 -4.67 -9.51
CA PRO A 25 -1.53 -3.54 -9.87
C PRO A 25 -1.29 -2.61 -8.69
N VAL A 26 -0.09 -2.08 -8.59
CA VAL A 26 0.29 -1.03 -7.63
C VAL A 26 0.58 0.25 -8.42
N ALA A 27 -0.08 1.34 -8.06
CA ALA A 27 0.08 2.62 -8.73
C ALA A 27 0.79 3.61 -7.80
N ARG A 28 1.89 4.19 -8.28
CA ARG A 28 2.61 5.25 -7.60
C ARG A 28 2.04 6.60 -8.02
N THR A 29 1.75 7.46 -7.05
CA THR A 29 1.21 8.80 -7.33
C THR A 29 2.28 9.70 -7.94
N ALA A 30 1.82 10.67 -8.75
CA ALA A 30 2.70 11.70 -9.32
C ALA A 30 3.18 12.70 -8.26
N ILE A 31 2.37 12.92 -7.22
CA ILE A 31 2.64 13.86 -6.14
C ILE A 31 2.98 13.07 -4.88
N THR A 32 4.16 13.31 -4.33
CA THR A 32 4.65 12.59 -3.14
C THR A 32 4.16 13.18 -1.82
N GLU A 33 3.76 14.45 -1.83
CA GLU A 33 3.26 15.16 -0.64
C GLU A 33 1.74 15.00 -0.51
N THR A 34 1.27 13.76 -0.38
CA THR A 34 -0.16 13.45 -0.37
C THR A 34 -0.86 13.90 0.91
N THR A 35 -0.15 14.00 2.03
CA THR A 35 -0.73 14.53 3.27
C THR A 35 -1.14 15.99 3.10
N ALA A 36 -0.24 16.81 2.57
CA ALA A 36 -0.54 18.23 2.30
C ALA A 36 -1.62 18.37 1.22
N LEU A 37 -1.56 17.55 0.18
CA LEU A 37 -2.54 17.54 -0.89
C LEU A 37 -3.93 17.14 -0.38
N GLY A 38 -4.01 16.15 0.52
CA GLY A 38 -5.26 15.72 1.14
C GLY A 38 -5.89 16.84 1.95
N ALA A 39 -5.09 17.56 2.73
CA ALA A 39 -5.57 18.73 3.48
C ALA A 39 -6.10 19.83 2.53
N ALA A 40 -5.42 20.07 1.42
CA ALA A 40 -5.87 21.03 0.40
C ALA A 40 -7.18 20.59 -0.25
N TYR A 41 -7.36 19.30 -0.52
CA TYR A 41 -8.61 18.77 -1.06
C TYR A 41 -9.77 18.95 -0.09
N LEU A 42 -9.55 18.68 1.21
CA LEU A 42 -10.59 18.91 2.23
C LEU A 42 -11.00 20.37 2.32
N ALA A 43 -10.04 21.27 2.29
CA ALA A 43 -10.30 22.71 2.26
C ALA A 43 -11.08 23.12 0.99
N GLY A 44 -10.71 22.54 -0.15
CA GLY A 44 -11.39 22.80 -1.42
C GLY A 44 -12.83 22.30 -1.42
N LEU A 45 -13.10 21.15 -0.80
CA LEU A 45 -14.47 20.65 -0.63
C LEU A 45 -15.29 21.60 0.27
N ALA A 46 -14.71 22.02 1.39
CA ALA A 46 -15.41 22.91 2.35
C ALA A 46 -15.74 24.28 1.75
N THR A 47 -14.89 24.79 0.87
CA THR A 47 -15.08 26.12 0.26
C THR A 47 -15.85 26.09 -1.06
N GLY A 48 -16.19 24.90 -1.57
CA GLY A 48 -16.91 24.75 -2.84
C GLY A 48 -16.02 24.78 -4.07
N LEU A 49 -14.69 24.79 -3.92
CA LEU A 49 -13.76 24.70 -5.04
C LEU A 49 -13.89 23.36 -5.76
N PHE A 50 -14.08 22.28 -4.99
CA PHE A 50 -14.40 20.94 -5.52
C PHE A 50 -15.82 20.57 -5.10
N GLU A 51 -16.60 20.03 -6.04
CA GLU A 51 -18.00 19.66 -5.80
C GLU A 51 -18.12 18.39 -4.96
N SER A 52 -17.19 17.44 -5.14
CA SER A 52 -17.27 16.12 -4.51
C SER A 52 -15.90 15.43 -4.50
N THR A 53 -15.79 14.35 -3.74
CA THR A 53 -14.62 13.47 -3.76
C THR A 53 -14.44 12.81 -5.12
N GLU A 54 -15.52 12.50 -5.81
CA GLU A 54 -15.51 11.94 -7.16
C GLU A 54 -14.90 12.92 -8.17
N ALA A 55 -15.21 14.21 -8.05
CA ALA A 55 -14.63 15.25 -8.90
C ALA A 55 -13.12 15.35 -8.69
N ILE A 56 -12.64 15.22 -7.46
CA ILE A 56 -11.21 15.19 -7.15
C ILE A 56 -10.55 13.93 -7.78
N ALA A 57 -11.20 12.78 -7.65
CA ALA A 57 -10.69 11.50 -8.17
C ALA A 57 -10.49 11.51 -9.69
N VAL A 58 -11.34 12.22 -10.43
CA VAL A 58 -11.21 12.36 -11.88
C VAL A 58 -9.88 13.01 -12.28
N GLY A 59 -9.36 13.91 -11.46
CA GLY A 59 -8.08 14.59 -11.70
C GLY A 59 -6.85 13.78 -11.29
N TRP A 60 -7.04 12.64 -10.62
CA TRP A 60 -5.91 11.83 -10.17
C TRP A 60 -5.20 11.16 -11.35
N ARG A 61 -3.87 11.22 -11.35
CA ARG A 61 -3.04 10.60 -12.37
C ARG A 61 -1.91 9.83 -11.71
N PRO A 62 -1.74 8.53 -12.05
CA PRO A 62 -0.58 7.76 -11.58
C PRO A 62 0.67 8.20 -12.35
N LYS A 63 1.81 8.22 -11.66
CA LYS A 63 3.10 8.41 -12.31
C LYS A 63 3.57 7.11 -12.95
N ARG A 64 3.34 5.99 -12.29
CA ARG A 64 3.77 4.68 -12.76
C ARG A 64 2.90 3.58 -12.16
N HIS A 65 2.62 2.57 -12.96
CA HIS A 65 1.99 1.32 -12.53
C HIS A 65 3.01 0.20 -12.46
N PHE A 66 2.81 -0.70 -11.50
CA PHE A 66 3.58 -1.93 -11.35
C PHE A 66 2.59 -3.08 -11.45
N GLU A 67 2.72 -3.89 -12.50
CA GLU A 67 1.84 -5.04 -12.70
C GLU A 67 2.42 -6.28 -12.06
N PRO A 68 1.57 -7.20 -11.53
CA PRO A 68 2.05 -8.48 -11.03
C PRO A 68 2.81 -9.24 -12.13
N ALA A 69 4.01 -9.75 -11.79
CA ALA A 69 4.88 -10.40 -12.77
C ALA A 69 5.26 -11.84 -12.39
N ILE A 70 4.83 -12.33 -11.24
CA ILE A 70 5.08 -13.71 -10.81
C ILE A 70 3.83 -14.58 -10.97
N SER A 71 4.03 -15.90 -11.03
CA SER A 71 2.93 -16.85 -11.12
C SER A 71 2.13 -16.90 -9.82
N GLN A 72 0.90 -17.40 -9.91
CA GLN A 72 0.06 -17.63 -8.74
C GLN A 72 0.72 -18.61 -7.77
N ASP A 73 1.34 -19.67 -8.27
CA ASP A 73 2.03 -20.66 -7.43
C ASP A 73 3.17 -20.03 -6.66
N ARG A 74 3.96 -19.18 -7.30
CA ARG A 74 5.06 -18.45 -6.66
C ARG A 74 4.52 -17.51 -5.58
N ARG A 75 3.45 -16.80 -5.87
CA ARG A 75 2.78 -15.90 -4.92
C ARG A 75 2.28 -16.67 -3.70
N ASP A 76 1.62 -17.79 -3.92
CA ASP A 76 1.09 -18.62 -2.85
C ASP A 76 2.20 -19.15 -1.94
N ALA A 77 3.33 -19.57 -2.53
CA ALA A 77 4.49 -20.02 -1.78
C ALA A 77 5.09 -18.92 -0.90
N LEU A 78 5.23 -17.71 -1.45
CA LEU A 78 5.75 -16.57 -0.70
C LEU A 78 4.80 -16.16 0.42
N TYR A 79 3.50 -16.16 0.16
CA TYR A 79 2.50 -15.83 1.17
C TYR A 79 2.46 -16.88 2.30
N ALA A 80 2.60 -18.14 1.97
CA ALA A 80 2.70 -19.21 2.96
C ALA A 80 3.91 -18.99 3.89
N GLY A 81 5.05 -18.60 3.33
CA GLY A 81 6.24 -18.26 4.11
C GLY A 81 6.01 -17.08 5.04
N TRP A 82 5.31 -16.06 4.57
CA TRP A 82 4.92 -14.92 5.40
C TRP A 82 4.04 -15.35 6.58
N LYS A 83 3.02 -16.16 6.32
CA LYS A 83 2.14 -16.67 7.38
C LYS A 83 2.91 -17.46 8.44
N HIS A 84 3.89 -18.26 8.02
CA HIS A 84 4.78 -18.98 8.93
C HIS A 84 5.58 -18.03 9.82
N ALA A 85 6.13 -16.97 9.23
CA ALA A 85 6.90 -15.98 9.98
C ALA A 85 6.02 -15.27 11.02
N VAL A 86 4.80 -14.91 10.66
CA VAL A 86 3.84 -14.28 11.58
C VAL A 86 3.48 -15.25 12.72
N ALA A 87 3.22 -16.52 12.40
CA ALA A 87 2.90 -17.52 13.41
C ALA A 87 4.02 -17.68 14.43
N ARG A 88 5.28 -17.72 13.98
CA ARG A 88 6.44 -17.79 14.88
C ARG A 88 6.57 -16.56 15.78
N ALA A 89 6.35 -15.38 15.23
CA ALA A 89 6.40 -14.14 16.01
C ALA A 89 5.31 -14.12 17.09
N ARG A 90 4.10 -14.60 16.76
CA ARG A 90 3.00 -14.67 17.72
C ARG A 90 3.27 -15.68 18.84
N LEU A 91 3.81 -16.84 18.52
CA LEU A 91 4.18 -17.84 19.52
C LEU A 91 5.21 -17.28 20.50
N ARG A 92 6.24 -16.61 19.98
CA ARG A 92 7.26 -15.99 20.81
C ARG A 92 6.66 -14.96 21.78
N ALA A 93 5.74 -14.15 21.30
CA ALA A 93 5.08 -13.15 22.14
C ALA A 93 4.29 -13.81 23.28
N LEU A 94 3.57 -14.89 22.98
CA LEU A 94 2.82 -15.65 24.00
C LEU A 94 3.75 -16.31 25.01
N GLU A 95 4.86 -16.88 24.58
CA GLU A 95 5.87 -17.46 25.47
C GLU A 95 6.46 -16.43 26.43
N LEU A 96 6.77 -15.22 25.91
CA LEU A 96 7.29 -14.14 26.74
C LEU A 96 6.28 -13.68 27.78
N GLN A 97 5.00 -13.60 27.43
CA GLN A 97 3.94 -13.26 28.37
C GLN A 97 3.78 -14.34 29.46
N ALA A 98 3.78 -15.61 29.08
CA ALA A 98 3.72 -16.71 30.00
C ALA A 98 4.93 -16.77 30.94
N GLY A 99 6.11 -16.41 30.43
CA GLY A 99 7.34 -16.40 31.24
C GLY A 99 7.39 -15.32 32.32
N HIS A 100 6.49 -14.34 32.29
CA HIS A 100 6.38 -13.29 33.32
C HIS A 100 5.39 -13.64 34.42
N LEU A 101 4.71 -14.74 34.31
CA LEU A 101 3.80 -15.25 35.34
C LEU A 101 4.52 -16.18 36.28
#